data_c49bfb2c2ad95bb8b5657ecffdb9e41e
#
_entry.id   c49bfb2c2ad95bb8b5657ecffdb9e41e
#
_cell.length_a   1.000
_cell.length_b   1.000
_cell.length_c   1.000
_cell.angle_alpha   90.00
_cell.angle_beta   90.00
_cell.angle_gamma   90.00
#
_symmetry.space_group_name_H-M   'P 1'
#
loop_
_entity.id
_entity.type
_entity.pdbx_description
1 polymer ?
#
loop_
_entity_poly.entity_id
_entity_poly.type
_entity_poly.pdbx_seq_one_letter_code
_entity_poly.pdbx_strand_id
1 'polypeptide(L)'
;MAKSGRAVRISRNGSNIVGARTDSVTLNNEPLDITDKDDAGWRTFLADSGLRSLSCEIEGVLKDTVLMADAVGTPTTALLKECVVTISGIATFTGDFYLNSLQIGAEQADVVTFTATLESGETITATIGPYPTVAPAISGTLSGTNTQTTTSGTWAGDATITYAYQWQRGNSSDPNDPSWANIASATATTYALTGSDTGKYIRCRVTATNSVGSTITYSNIRGPVT
;
A
#
# COMPACT_ATOMS: atom_id res chain seq x y z
N MET A 1 6.70 3.82 7.44
CA MET A 1 5.94 5.05 7.78
C MET A 1 4.47 4.70 7.86
N ALA A 2 3.78 5.12 8.91
CA ALA A 2 2.32 5.02 8.97
C ALA A 2 1.71 5.93 7.88
N LYS A 3 0.69 5.45 7.17
CA LYS A 3 -0.03 6.26 6.18
C LYS A 3 -1.21 6.96 6.84
N SER A 4 -1.55 8.16 6.37
CA SER A 4 -2.69 8.91 6.91
C SER A 4 -4.00 8.21 6.61
N GLY A 5 -5.03 8.37 7.45
CA GLY A 5 -6.36 7.79 7.24
C GLY A 5 -7.11 8.25 5.99
N ARG A 6 -6.54 9.20 5.23
CA ARG A 6 -7.01 9.56 3.87
C ARG A 6 -6.46 8.65 2.77
N ALA A 7 -5.75 7.59 3.13
CA ALA A 7 -5.10 6.67 2.20
C ALA A 7 -6.05 5.65 1.57
N VAL A 8 -7.22 5.40 2.18
CA VAL A 8 -8.27 4.54 1.62
C VAL A 8 -9.27 5.41 0.87
N ARG A 9 -9.64 4.99 -0.32
CA ARG A 9 -10.67 5.64 -1.15
C ARG A 9 -11.47 4.59 -1.89
N ILE A 10 -12.77 4.83 -1.98
CA ILE A 10 -13.67 3.99 -2.75
C ILE A 10 -14.28 4.86 -3.85
N SER A 11 -14.18 4.38 -5.09
CA SER A 11 -14.78 5.00 -6.25
C SER A 11 -15.67 4.02 -7.01
N ARG A 12 -16.65 4.55 -7.73
CA ARG A 12 -17.56 3.82 -8.59
C ARG A 12 -17.59 4.52 -9.95
N ASN A 13 -17.43 3.77 -11.04
CA ASN A 13 -17.36 4.33 -12.40
C ASN A 13 -16.37 5.50 -12.51
N GLY A 14 -15.21 5.40 -11.87
CA GLY A 14 -14.18 6.43 -11.88
C GLY A 14 -14.45 7.66 -11.00
N SER A 15 -15.61 7.75 -10.33
CA SER A 15 -15.96 8.85 -9.43
C SER A 15 -15.92 8.41 -7.98
N ASN A 16 -15.32 9.20 -7.11
CA ASN A 16 -15.31 8.91 -5.66
C ASN A 16 -16.74 8.97 -5.10
N ILE A 17 -17.04 8.15 -4.12
CA ILE A 17 -18.30 8.25 -3.37
C ILE A 17 -18.31 9.58 -2.63
N VAL A 18 -19.28 10.42 -2.94
CA VAL A 18 -19.33 11.81 -2.50
C VAL A 18 -19.66 11.90 -1.02
N GLY A 19 -18.85 12.65 -0.30
CA GLY A 19 -19.06 12.91 1.14
C GLY A 19 -18.40 11.95 2.09
N ALA A 20 -17.75 10.87 1.63
CA ALA A 20 -17.01 9.95 2.48
C ALA A 20 -15.89 10.68 3.26
N ARG A 21 -15.77 10.36 4.54
CA ARG A 21 -14.77 10.91 5.47
C ARG A 21 -13.87 9.84 6.06
N THR A 22 -14.43 8.67 6.32
CA THR A 22 -13.75 7.52 6.89
C THR A 22 -14.09 6.31 6.04
N ASP A 23 -13.06 5.60 5.61
CA ASP A 23 -13.21 4.37 4.86
C ASP A 23 -12.36 3.29 5.55
N SER A 24 -12.93 2.11 5.73
CA SER A 24 -12.22 0.93 6.20
C SER A 24 -12.39 -0.22 5.21
N VAL A 25 -11.39 -1.10 5.17
CA VAL A 25 -11.38 -2.27 4.29
C VAL A 25 -11.01 -3.49 5.09
N THR A 26 -11.83 -4.53 5.00
CA THR A 26 -11.60 -5.82 5.64
C THR A 26 -11.55 -6.91 4.57
N LEU A 27 -10.44 -7.65 4.55
CA LEU A 27 -10.28 -8.86 3.75
C LEU A 27 -10.66 -10.05 4.61
N ASN A 28 -11.71 -10.75 4.24
CA ASN A 28 -12.17 -11.96 4.91
C ASN A 28 -11.67 -13.18 4.14
N ASN A 29 -11.08 -14.13 4.87
CA ASN A 29 -10.70 -15.43 4.36
C ASN A 29 -11.31 -16.48 5.30
N GLU A 30 -12.26 -17.24 4.83
CA GLU A 30 -12.91 -18.33 5.58
C GLU A 30 -12.45 -19.66 5.00
N PRO A 31 -11.35 -20.24 5.50
CA PRO A 31 -10.89 -21.54 5.03
C PRO A 31 -11.89 -22.64 5.39
N LEU A 32 -12.07 -23.62 4.49
CA LEU A 32 -12.91 -24.76 4.77
C LEU A 32 -12.19 -25.72 5.73
N ASP A 33 -12.75 -25.88 6.92
CA ASP A 33 -12.27 -26.82 7.94
C ASP A 33 -12.71 -28.23 7.55
N ILE A 34 -11.76 -29.13 7.37
CA ILE A 34 -11.97 -30.56 7.06
C ILE A 34 -11.40 -31.46 8.16
N THR A 35 -11.20 -30.92 9.35
CA THR A 35 -10.66 -31.63 10.49
C THR A 35 -11.53 -32.85 10.83
N ASP A 36 -10.90 -34.00 10.97
CA ASP A 36 -11.56 -35.23 11.44
C ASP A 36 -10.82 -35.80 12.69
N LYS A 37 -11.35 -36.94 13.17
CA LYS A 37 -10.80 -37.58 14.37
C LYS A 37 -9.37 -38.14 14.20
N ASP A 38 -8.89 -38.29 12.98
CA ASP A 38 -7.59 -38.84 12.65
C ASP A 38 -6.49 -37.73 12.61
N ASP A 39 -6.87 -36.44 12.71
CA ASP A 39 -5.99 -35.28 12.70
C ASP A 39 -5.23 -35.02 14.00
N ALA A 40 -5.17 -35.99 14.92
CA ALA A 40 -4.41 -35.94 16.18
C ALA A 40 -4.62 -34.66 17.02
N GLY A 41 -5.79 -34.04 16.91
CA GLY A 41 -6.16 -32.82 17.65
C GLY A 41 -5.72 -31.52 17.01
N TRP A 42 -5.15 -31.53 15.83
CA TRP A 42 -4.83 -30.32 15.04
C TRP A 42 -5.94 -30.03 14.03
N ARG A 43 -6.19 -28.73 13.75
CA ARG A 43 -7.14 -28.34 12.72
C ARG A 43 -6.54 -28.50 11.35
N THR A 44 -7.25 -29.17 10.45
CA THR A 44 -6.87 -29.36 9.06
C THR A 44 -7.80 -28.56 8.15
N PHE A 45 -7.22 -27.77 7.25
CA PHE A 45 -7.95 -26.96 6.28
C PHE A 45 -7.74 -27.48 4.88
N LEU A 46 -8.78 -27.47 4.07
CA LEU A 46 -8.68 -27.83 2.66
C LEU A 46 -7.87 -26.74 1.93
N ALA A 47 -6.77 -27.14 1.29
CA ALA A 47 -5.93 -26.23 0.52
C ALA A 47 -6.71 -25.61 -0.65
N ASP A 48 -6.45 -24.31 -0.89
CA ASP A 48 -7.05 -23.53 -2.00
C ASP A 48 -8.58 -23.46 -2.04
N SER A 49 -9.24 -23.81 -0.93
CA SER A 49 -10.69 -23.69 -0.79
C SER A 49 -11.06 -22.77 0.36
N GLY A 50 -12.23 -22.20 0.29
CA GLY A 50 -12.76 -21.25 1.26
C GLY A 50 -13.40 -20.06 0.59
N LEU A 51 -14.18 -19.34 1.36
CA LEU A 51 -14.82 -18.11 0.91
C LEU A 51 -13.87 -16.94 1.17
N ARG A 52 -13.66 -16.12 0.14
CA ARG A 52 -12.94 -14.87 0.25
C ARG A 52 -13.88 -13.73 -0.08
N SER A 53 -13.93 -12.73 0.77
CA SER A 53 -14.69 -11.51 0.51
C SER A 53 -13.91 -10.27 0.92
N LEU A 54 -14.25 -9.16 0.30
CA LEU A 54 -13.78 -7.83 0.65
C LEU A 54 -14.99 -7.05 1.14
N SER A 55 -14.95 -6.59 2.39
CA SER A 55 -15.94 -5.66 2.92
C SER A 55 -15.34 -4.28 3.13
N CYS A 56 -16.13 -3.26 2.84
CA CYS A 56 -15.76 -1.86 3.00
C CYS A 56 -16.82 -1.16 3.83
N GLU A 57 -16.40 -0.41 4.86
CA GLU A 57 -17.27 0.45 5.63
C GLU A 57 -16.91 1.91 5.33
N ILE A 58 -17.92 2.70 4.99
CA ILE A 58 -17.80 4.09 4.58
C ILE A 58 -18.66 4.93 5.52
N GLU A 59 -18.05 5.91 6.14
CA GLU A 59 -18.77 6.91 6.94
C GLU A 59 -18.58 8.30 6.33
N GLY A 60 -19.62 9.14 6.40
CA GLY A 60 -19.48 10.47 5.85
C GLY A 60 -20.70 11.37 6.03
N VAL A 61 -20.68 12.46 5.28
CA VAL A 61 -21.79 13.41 5.18
C VAL A 61 -22.53 13.14 3.88
N LEU A 62 -23.83 12.95 3.98
CA LEU A 62 -24.69 12.75 2.80
C LEU A 62 -24.75 14.05 1.99
N LYS A 63 -24.17 14.04 0.81
CA LYS A 63 -24.10 15.22 -0.08
C LYS A 63 -24.96 15.07 -1.33
N ASP A 64 -25.33 13.83 -1.66
CA ASP A 64 -26.20 13.52 -2.79
C ASP A 64 -27.12 12.33 -2.46
N THR A 65 -28.00 12.00 -3.38
CA THR A 65 -28.99 10.94 -3.23
C THR A 65 -28.61 9.63 -3.92
N VAL A 66 -27.39 9.52 -4.45
CA VAL A 66 -27.00 8.36 -5.29
C VAL A 66 -26.98 7.08 -4.47
N LEU A 67 -26.29 7.06 -3.31
CA LEU A 67 -26.27 5.87 -2.45
C LEU A 67 -27.66 5.52 -1.91
N MET A 68 -28.51 6.52 -1.64
CA MET A 68 -29.88 6.31 -1.20
C MET A 68 -30.72 5.68 -2.32
N ALA A 69 -30.58 6.17 -3.55
CA ALA A 69 -31.28 5.60 -4.71
C ALA A 69 -30.85 4.15 -4.97
N ASP A 70 -29.57 3.84 -4.82
CA ASP A 70 -29.05 2.48 -4.90
C ASP A 70 -29.62 1.57 -3.79
N ALA A 71 -29.70 2.08 -2.57
CA ALA A 71 -30.21 1.31 -1.42
C ALA A 71 -31.72 1.01 -1.48
N VAL A 72 -32.51 1.94 -2.01
CA VAL A 72 -33.99 1.81 -2.09
C VAL A 72 -34.41 1.11 -3.38
N GLY A 73 -33.51 0.99 -4.35
CA GLY A 73 -33.80 0.40 -5.66
C GLY A 73 -34.02 -1.12 -5.62
N THR A 74 -33.98 -1.72 -6.80
CA THR A 74 -34.06 -3.19 -6.93
C THR A 74 -32.73 -3.84 -6.47
N PRO A 75 -32.73 -5.16 -6.15
CA PRO A 75 -31.47 -5.86 -5.85
C PRO A 75 -30.37 -5.70 -6.90
N THR A 76 -30.75 -5.44 -8.15
CA THR A 76 -29.83 -5.14 -9.25
C THR A 76 -29.19 -3.75 -9.14
N THR A 77 -29.86 -2.78 -8.51
CA THR A 77 -29.28 -1.43 -8.29
C THR A 77 -28.41 -1.36 -7.05
N ALA A 78 -28.62 -2.25 -6.07
CA ALA A 78 -27.72 -2.38 -4.92
C ALA A 78 -26.34 -2.97 -5.32
N LEU A 79 -26.22 -3.56 -6.52
CA LEU A 79 -24.95 -3.99 -7.09
C LEU A 79 -24.23 -2.78 -7.70
N LEU A 80 -23.24 -2.32 -7.00
CA LEU A 80 -22.37 -1.21 -7.45
C LEU A 80 -21.27 -1.77 -8.35
N LYS A 81 -21.44 -1.60 -9.67
CA LYS A 81 -20.48 -2.07 -10.66
C LYS A 81 -19.22 -1.22 -10.73
N GLU A 82 -18.11 -1.84 -11.14
CA GLU A 82 -16.84 -1.15 -11.39
C GLU A 82 -16.35 -0.32 -10.19
N CYS A 83 -16.50 -0.87 -8.99
CA CYS A 83 -15.95 -0.25 -7.81
C CYS A 83 -14.43 -0.47 -7.75
N VAL A 84 -13.73 0.59 -7.36
CA VAL A 84 -12.29 0.56 -7.13
C VAL A 84 -12.01 1.04 -5.71
N VAL A 85 -11.49 0.12 -4.90
CA VAL A 85 -11.04 0.41 -3.54
C VAL A 85 -9.54 0.59 -3.58
N THR A 86 -9.06 1.78 -3.31
CA THR A 86 -7.64 2.13 -3.34
C THR A 86 -7.11 2.36 -1.94
N ILE A 87 -6.09 1.59 -1.56
CA ILE A 87 -5.25 1.85 -0.39
C ILE A 87 -3.94 2.44 -0.91
N SER A 88 -3.82 3.76 -0.86
CA SER A 88 -2.75 4.51 -1.53
C SER A 88 -1.34 3.93 -1.31
N GLY A 89 -0.69 3.52 -2.40
CA GLY A 89 0.65 2.95 -2.45
C GLY A 89 0.78 1.58 -1.78
N ILE A 90 -0.33 0.89 -1.50
CA ILE A 90 -0.36 -0.47 -0.94
C ILE A 90 -1.06 -1.41 -1.91
N ALA A 91 -2.34 -1.16 -2.20
CA ALA A 91 -3.12 -2.03 -3.06
C ALA A 91 -4.29 -1.28 -3.69
N THR A 92 -4.76 -1.80 -4.81
CA THR A 92 -6.02 -1.43 -5.45
C THR A 92 -6.82 -2.71 -5.66
N PHE A 93 -8.10 -2.69 -5.26
CA PHE A 93 -9.04 -3.79 -5.44
C PHE A 93 -10.13 -3.31 -6.39
N THR A 94 -10.37 -4.07 -7.45
CA THR A 94 -11.37 -3.75 -8.46
C THR A 94 -12.37 -4.89 -8.59
N GLY A 95 -13.64 -4.57 -8.60
CA GLY A 95 -14.73 -5.54 -8.77
C GLY A 95 -16.08 -4.93 -8.49
N ASP A 96 -17.10 -5.78 -8.46
CA ASP A 96 -18.47 -5.40 -8.17
C ASP A 96 -18.76 -5.60 -6.67
N PHE A 97 -19.47 -4.66 -6.06
CA PHE A 97 -19.82 -4.68 -4.65
C PHE A 97 -21.32 -4.54 -4.46
N TYR A 98 -21.87 -5.24 -3.48
CA TYR A 98 -23.23 -5.03 -3.00
C TYR A 98 -23.25 -3.99 -1.88
N LEU A 99 -24.19 -3.06 -1.95
CA LEU A 99 -24.52 -2.18 -0.84
C LEU A 99 -25.36 -2.96 0.18
N ASN A 100 -24.70 -3.48 1.20
CA ASN A 100 -25.28 -4.37 2.20
C ASN A 100 -26.15 -3.61 3.20
N SER A 101 -25.71 -2.42 3.59
CA SER A 101 -26.45 -1.53 4.48
C SER A 101 -26.15 -0.07 4.19
N LEU A 102 -27.17 0.78 4.39
CA LEU A 102 -27.04 2.22 4.42
C LEU A 102 -27.82 2.73 5.63
N GLN A 103 -27.12 3.30 6.60
CA GLN A 103 -27.70 3.99 7.73
C GLN A 103 -27.56 5.50 7.52
N ILE A 104 -28.63 6.22 7.76
CA ILE A 104 -28.68 7.69 7.66
C ILE A 104 -29.02 8.23 9.03
N GLY A 105 -28.15 9.08 9.55
CA GLY A 105 -28.29 9.78 10.81
C GLY A 105 -28.45 11.28 10.59
N ALA A 106 -29.23 11.95 11.45
CA ALA A 106 -29.28 13.39 11.52
C ALA A 106 -28.61 13.84 12.82
N GLU A 107 -27.54 14.62 12.73
CA GLU A 107 -26.92 15.26 13.87
C GLU A 107 -27.51 16.65 14.11
N GLN A 108 -27.37 17.16 15.34
CA GLN A 108 -27.72 18.54 15.65
C GLN A 108 -26.84 19.47 14.79
N ALA A 109 -27.42 20.30 13.99
CA ALA A 109 -26.81 21.32 13.13
C ALA A 109 -26.93 21.06 11.62
N ASP A 110 -28.09 20.55 11.15
CA ASP A 110 -28.46 20.44 9.74
C ASP A 110 -27.51 19.57 8.85
N VAL A 111 -26.67 18.74 9.46
CA VAL A 111 -25.77 17.83 8.74
C VAL A 111 -26.33 16.41 8.80
N VAL A 112 -26.67 15.87 7.65
CA VAL A 112 -27.08 14.46 7.52
C VAL A 112 -25.81 13.62 7.31
N THR A 113 -25.59 12.66 8.20
CA THR A 113 -24.48 11.69 8.10
C THR A 113 -24.97 10.36 7.56
N PHE A 114 -24.07 9.57 7.04
CA PHE A 114 -24.35 8.20 6.63
C PHE A 114 -23.23 7.24 7.03
N THR A 115 -23.62 5.98 7.22
CA THR A 115 -22.71 4.83 7.27
C THR A 115 -23.20 3.81 6.26
N ALA A 116 -22.32 3.36 5.37
CA ALA A 116 -22.62 2.37 4.36
C ALA A 116 -21.64 1.20 4.46
N THR A 117 -22.16 -0.03 4.34
CA THR A 117 -21.34 -1.25 4.24
C THR A 117 -21.47 -1.83 2.84
N LEU A 118 -20.34 -1.99 2.18
CA LEU A 118 -20.21 -2.64 0.89
C LEU A 118 -19.56 -4.00 1.06
N GLU A 119 -19.99 -5.00 0.31
CA GLU A 119 -19.41 -6.34 0.28
C GLU A 119 -19.20 -6.79 -1.16
N SER A 120 -18.05 -7.42 -1.43
CA SER A 120 -17.76 -7.93 -2.76
C SER A 120 -18.80 -8.97 -3.20
N GLY A 121 -19.34 -8.77 -4.41
CA GLY A 121 -20.36 -9.65 -4.99
C GLY A 121 -19.81 -10.76 -5.87
N GLU A 122 -18.59 -10.57 -6.38
CA GLU A 122 -17.94 -11.46 -7.33
C GLU A 122 -16.42 -11.49 -7.07
N THR A 123 -15.66 -12.02 -8.03
CA THR A 123 -14.21 -12.05 -7.95
C THR A 123 -13.62 -10.64 -7.92
N ILE A 124 -12.83 -10.34 -6.90
CA ILE A 124 -12.10 -9.10 -6.78
C ILE A 124 -10.70 -9.28 -7.39
N THR A 125 -10.34 -8.37 -8.28
CA THR A 125 -8.96 -8.26 -8.78
C THR A 125 -8.17 -7.34 -7.86
N ALA A 126 -7.12 -7.87 -7.25
CA ALA A 126 -6.18 -7.09 -6.45
C ALA A 126 -4.95 -6.72 -7.29
N THR A 127 -4.52 -5.47 -7.21
CA THR A 127 -3.22 -5.03 -7.73
C THR A 127 -2.40 -4.46 -6.58
N ILE A 128 -1.22 -5.02 -6.33
CA ILE A 128 -0.43 -4.75 -5.13
C ILE A 128 0.73 -3.82 -5.47
N GLY A 129 0.95 -2.83 -4.60
CA GLY A 129 2.08 -1.90 -4.68
C GLY A 129 3.43 -2.60 -4.45
N PRO A 130 4.55 -1.97 -4.85
CA PRO A 130 5.86 -2.58 -4.70
C PRO A 130 6.26 -2.66 -3.22
N TYR A 131 6.80 -3.81 -2.79
CA TYR A 131 7.39 -3.99 -1.47
C TYR A 131 8.70 -4.78 -1.56
N PRO A 132 9.73 -4.43 -0.74
CA PRO A 132 11.02 -5.11 -0.79
C PRO A 132 10.96 -6.47 -0.10
N THR A 133 11.44 -7.51 -0.78
CA THR A 133 11.68 -8.85 -0.20
C THR A 133 13.14 -9.04 0.20
N VAL A 134 14.07 -8.35 -0.51
CA VAL A 134 15.48 -8.24 -0.12
C VAL A 134 15.87 -6.77 -0.25
N ALA A 135 16.47 -6.22 0.79
CA ALA A 135 16.93 -4.83 0.79
C ALA A 135 18.04 -4.60 -0.25
N PRO A 136 18.16 -3.38 -0.83
CA PRO A 136 19.30 -3.00 -1.64
C PRO A 136 20.62 -3.13 -0.88
N ALA A 137 21.70 -3.37 -1.59
CA ALA A 137 23.03 -3.47 -0.98
C ALA A 137 24.05 -2.64 -1.76
N ILE A 138 24.91 -1.92 -1.02
CA ILE A 138 26.06 -1.19 -1.56
C ILE A 138 27.31 -2.07 -1.48
N SER A 139 28.13 -1.99 -2.54
CA SER A 139 29.45 -2.58 -2.64
C SER A 139 30.46 -1.57 -3.21
N GLY A 140 31.74 -1.88 -3.08
CA GLY A 140 32.86 -1.03 -3.54
C GLY A 140 33.89 -0.79 -2.43
N THR A 141 35.02 -0.18 -2.78
CA THR A 141 36.07 0.20 -1.82
C THR A 141 35.77 1.60 -1.27
N LEU A 142 35.82 1.75 0.08
CA LEU A 142 35.45 2.98 0.78
C LEU A 142 36.64 3.95 0.95
N SER A 143 37.42 4.19 -0.10
CA SER A 143 38.56 5.09 -0.04
C SER A 143 38.72 5.90 -1.32
N GLY A 144 39.29 7.10 -1.18
CA GLY A 144 39.63 7.97 -2.30
C GLY A 144 38.42 8.32 -3.17
N THR A 145 38.56 8.14 -4.48
CA THR A 145 37.49 8.42 -5.49
C THR A 145 36.86 7.12 -6.03
N ASN A 146 36.96 6.01 -5.29
CA ASN A 146 36.44 4.73 -5.76
C ASN A 146 34.93 4.78 -5.95
N THR A 147 34.48 4.08 -6.98
CA THR A 147 33.06 3.96 -7.29
C THR A 147 32.38 2.96 -6.37
N GLN A 148 31.27 3.37 -5.80
CA GLN A 148 30.32 2.53 -5.08
C GLN A 148 29.22 2.12 -6.03
N THR A 149 28.72 0.88 -5.89
CA THR A 149 27.61 0.35 -6.69
C THR A 149 26.50 -0.10 -5.76
N THR A 150 25.27 0.23 -6.09
CA THR A 150 24.09 -0.28 -5.38
C THR A 150 23.32 -1.26 -6.24
N THR A 151 22.72 -2.27 -5.60
CA THR A 151 21.66 -3.08 -6.21
C THR A 151 20.31 -2.41 -5.98
N SER A 152 19.29 -2.77 -6.77
CA SER A 152 17.90 -2.39 -6.49
C SER A 152 17.30 -3.12 -5.29
N GLY A 153 17.92 -4.23 -4.85
CA GLY A 153 17.26 -5.23 -4.02
C GLY A 153 16.34 -6.12 -4.84
N THR A 154 15.58 -6.97 -4.14
CA THR A 154 14.51 -7.78 -4.74
C THR A 154 13.17 -7.27 -4.25
N TRP A 155 12.22 -7.19 -5.16
CA TRP A 155 10.91 -6.62 -4.89
C TRP A 155 9.81 -7.55 -5.37
N ALA A 156 8.68 -7.51 -4.69
CA ALA A 156 7.44 -8.11 -5.10
C ALA A 156 6.38 -7.01 -5.24
N GLY A 157 5.28 -7.35 -5.89
CA GLY A 157 4.17 -6.45 -6.25
C GLY A 157 3.74 -6.72 -7.68
N ASP A 158 2.59 -6.20 -8.05
CA ASP A 158 2.03 -6.40 -9.39
C ASP A 158 2.55 -5.37 -10.39
N ALA A 159 2.43 -5.71 -11.68
CA ALA A 159 2.87 -4.91 -12.81
C ALA A 159 4.39 -4.65 -12.85
N THR A 160 4.82 -3.90 -13.86
CA THR A 160 6.23 -3.53 -14.04
C THR A 160 6.68 -2.56 -12.96
N ILE A 161 7.71 -2.94 -12.21
CA ILE A 161 8.32 -2.09 -11.19
C ILE A 161 9.49 -1.34 -11.81
N THR A 162 9.50 -0.03 -11.64
CA THR A 162 10.60 0.87 -12.03
C THR A 162 11.33 1.35 -10.78
N TYR A 163 12.62 1.67 -10.93
CA TYR A 163 13.49 2.04 -9.82
C TYR A 163 14.12 3.40 -10.02
N ALA A 164 14.14 4.21 -8.95
CA ALA A 164 14.91 5.44 -8.88
C ALA A 164 15.86 5.37 -7.67
N TYR A 165 17.04 5.95 -7.83
CA TYR A 165 18.11 5.90 -6.85
C TYR A 165 18.43 7.30 -6.36
N GLN A 166 18.87 7.42 -5.12
CA GLN A 166 19.39 8.65 -4.55
C GLN A 166 20.43 8.31 -3.48
N TRP A 167 21.68 8.63 -3.75
CA TRP A 167 22.75 8.47 -2.78
C TRP A 167 22.65 9.53 -1.69
N GLN A 168 22.95 9.12 -0.48
CA GLN A 168 22.92 9.95 0.71
C GLN A 168 24.21 9.78 1.49
N ARG A 169 24.63 10.86 2.17
CA ARG A 169 25.70 10.83 3.16
C ARG A 169 25.18 11.30 4.51
N GLY A 170 25.80 10.79 5.59
CA GLY A 170 25.49 11.13 6.97
C GLY A 170 26.75 11.13 7.84
N ASN A 171 26.62 11.58 9.08
CA ASN A 171 27.74 11.65 10.03
C ASN A 171 27.86 10.39 10.88
N SER A 172 26.89 9.49 10.83
CA SER A 172 26.76 8.31 11.71
C SER A 172 26.29 7.09 10.93
N SER A 173 26.56 5.90 11.47
CA SER A 173 25.99 4.63 11.00
C SER A 173 24.57 4.39 11.48
N ASP A 174 24.00 5.27 12.31
CA ASP A 174 22.59 5.18 12.71
C ASP A 174 21.67 5.54 11.51
N PRO A 175 20.78 4.63 11.10
CA PRO A 175 19.86 4.91 10.00
C PRO A 175 18.88 6.06 10.27
N ASN A 176 18.65 6.41 11.54
CA ASN A 176 17.73 7.47 11.97
C ASN A 176 18.44 8.81 12.29
N ASP A 177 19.76 8.87 12.11
CA ASP A 177 20.50 10.09 12.34
C ASP A 177 19.99 11.24 11.44
N PRO A 178 19.68 12.42 11.99
CA PRO A 178 19.13 13.55 11.22
C PRO A 178 20.12 14.15 10.22
N SER A 179 21.40 13.78 10.26
CA SER A 179 22.42 14.28 9.33
C SER A 179 22.37 13.66 7.93
N TRP A 180 21.54 12.60 7.73
CA TRP A 180 21.40 12.00 6.40
C TRP A 180 20.84 13.00 5.39
N ALA A 181 21.67 13.34 4.39
CA ALA A 181 21.31 14.29 3.34
C ALA A 181 21.55 13.69 1.94
N ASN A 182 20.71 14.09 0.99
CA ASN A 182 20.87 13.70 -0.41
C ASN A 182 22.17 14.31 -0.98
N ILE A 183 22.91 13.49 -1.70
CA ILE A 183 24.05 13.96 -2.50
C ILE A 183 23.49 14.48 -3.83
N ALA A 184 23.72 15.73 -4.13
CA ALA A 184 23.17 16.37 -5.32
C ALA A 184 23.58 15.62 -6.60
N SER A 185 22.61 15.39 -7.49
CA SER A 185 22.76 14.70 -8.78
C SER A 185 23.26 13.24 -8.70
N ALA A 186 23.38 12.65 -7.51
CA ALA A 186 23.82 11.26 -7.33
C ALA A 186 22.60 10.31 -7.41
N THR A 187 22.08 10.09 -8.62
CA THR A 187 20.84 9.33 -8.88
C THR A 187 21.05 8.08 -9.74
N ALA A 188 22.31 7.73 -10.05
CA ALA A 188 22.63 6.51 -10.77
C ALA A 188 22.80 5.31 -9.80
N THR A 189 22.87 4.10 -10.35
CA THR A 189 23.21 2.88 -9.61
C THR A 189 24.64 2.90 -9.09
N THR A 190 25.47 3.78 -9.61
CA THR A 190 26.85 3.98 -9.17
C THR A 190 27.05 5.39 -8.65
N TYR A 191 27.96 5.53 -7.70
CA TYR A 191 28.38 6.82 -7.16
C TYR A 191 29.91 6.81 -6.92
N ALA A 192 30.62 7.74 -7.55
CA ALA A 192 32.03 7.94 -7.29
C ALA A 192 32.23 8.80 -6.03
N LEU A 193 32.95 8.26 -5.06
CA LEU A 193 33.27 9.00 -3.83
C LEU A 193 34.01 10.28 -4.14
N THR A 194 33.84 11.28 -3.31
CA THR A 194 34.49 12.58 -3.39
C THR A 194 35.16 12.91 -2.07
N GLY A 195 36.02 13.93 -2.02
CA GLY A 195 36.63 14.41 -0.77
C GLY A 195 35.58 14.84 0.28
N SER A 196 34.36 15.21 -0.14
CA SER A 196 33.26 15.54 0.79
C SER A 196 32.73 14.36 1.53
N ASP A 197 33.03 13.13 1.11
CA ASP A 197 32.58 11.89 1.74
C ASP A 197 33.58 11.38 2.80
N THR A 198 34.80 11.89 2.82
CA THR A 198 35.81 11.49 3.79
C THR A 198 35.32 11.69 5.22
N GLY A 199 35.41 10.63 6.04
CA GLY A 199 34.91 10.59 7.40
C GLY A 199 33.38 10.43 7.51
N LYS A 200 32.68 10.32 6.40
CA LYS A 200 31.20 10.18 6.38
C LYS A 200 30.78 8.73 6.10
N TYR A 201 29.49 8.50 6.35
CA TYR A 201 28.79 7.27 6.00
C TYR A 201 27.92 7.50 4.77
N ILE A 202 27.77 6.49 3.94
CA ILE A 202 26.97 6.54 2.72
C ILE A 202 25.92 5.45 2.71
N ARG A 203 24.78 5.74 2.10
CA ARG A 203 23.72 4.78 1.75
C ARG A 203 23.05 5.18 0.45
N CYS A 204 22.35 4.25 -0.16
CA CYS A 204 21.48 4.54 -1.30
C CYS A 204 20.01 4.36 -0.90
N ARG A 205 19.19 5.38 -1.17
CA ARG A 205 17.74 5.31 -1.11
C ARG A 205 17.24 4.81 -2.46
N VAL A 206 16.51 3.70 -2.44
CA VAL A 206 15.87 3.13 -3.64
C VAL A 206 14.36 3.35 -3.52
N THR A 207 13.79 3.92 -4.56
CA THR A 207 12.34 4.11 -4.71
C THR A 207 11.88 3.17 -5.82
N ALA A 208 11.04 2.21 -5.47
CA ALA A 208 10.37 1.33 -6.41
C ALA A 208 8.96 1.86 -6.67
N THR A 209 8.55 1.92 -7.93
CA THR A 209 7.25 2.48 -8.36
C THR A 209 6.59 1.53 -9.35
N ASN A 210 5.29 1.28 -9.14
CA ASN A 210 4.40 0.66 -10.12
C ASN A 210 3.11 1.49 -10.29
N SER A 211 2.11 0.96 -10.97
CA SER A 211 0.83 1.65 -11.21
C SER A 211 0.03 1.96 -9.93
N VAL A 212 0.27 1.23 -8.84
CA VAL A 212 -0.42 1.43 -7.55
C VAL A 212 0.23 2.52 -6.71
N GLY A 213 1.56 2.67 -6.81
CA GLY A 213 2.27 3.68 -6.06
C GLY A 213 3.76 3.41 -5.92
N SER A 214 4.36 4.06 -4.93
CA SER A 214 5.80 4.00 -4.69
C SER A 214 6.11 3.59 -3.25
N THR A 215 7.15 2.78 -3.10
CA THR A 215 7.72 2.40 -1.81
C THR A 215 9.20 2.69 -1.79
N ILE A 216 9.69 3.21 -0.64
CA ILE A 216 11.09 3.56 -0.44
C ILE A 216 11.73 2.57 0.51
N THR A 217 12.93 2.12 0.16
CA THR A 217 13.82 1.40 1.08
C THR A 217 15.25 1.93 0.97
N TYR A 218 16.09 1.55 1.91
CA TYR A 218 17.49 1.97 1.97
C TYR A 218 18.41 0.76 1.91
N SER A 219 19.57 0.96 1.30
CA SER A 219 20.65 -0.01 1.35
C SER A 219 21.25 -0.13 2.76
N ASN A 220 22.12 -1.11 2.95
CA ASN A 220 23.06 -1.09 4.07
C ASN A 220 23.84 0.24 4.09
N ILE A 221 24.23 0.66 5.29
CA ILE A 221 25.09 1.82 5.51
C ILE A 221 26.54 1.35 5.45
N ARG A 222 27.39 2.14 4.79
CA ARG A 222 28.83 1.88 4.73
C ARG A 222 29.63 3.13 5.08
N GLY A 223 30.74 2.97 5.80
CA GLY A 223 31.60 4.04 6.25
C GLY A 223 32.32 3.71 7.55
N PRO A 224 33.15 4.62 8.09
CA PRO A 224 33.46 5.89 7.45
C PRO A 224 34.30 5.71 6.18
N VAL A 225 34.12 6.62 5.23
CA VAL A 225 34.94 6.71 4.01
C VAL A 225 36.33 7.22 4.37
N THR A 226 37.38 6.57 3.86
CA THR A 226 38.80 6.91 4.13
C THR A 226 39.48 7.60 2.94
#